data_1c41a072d7e553882347ede32f81e937
#
_entry.id   1c41a072d7e553882347ede32f81e937
#
_cell.length_a   1.000
_cell.length_b   1.000
_cell.length_c   1.000
_cell.angle_alpha   90.00
_cell.angle_beta   90.00
_cell.angle_gamma   90.00
#
_symmetry.space_group_name_H-M   'P 1'
#
loop_
_entity.id
_entity.type
_entity.pdbx_description
1 polymer ?
#
loop_
_entity_poly.entity_id
_entity_poly.type
_entity_poly.pdbx_seq_one_letter_code
_entity_poly.pdbx_strand_id
1 'polypeptide(L)'
;MAITTLGYGAFPAGNIIQVQSTTTNTAVSNTDTASNLDLMSVNITPNFSSSKILILLSAMFGAFNPNGALQLLRDSTNLATAANTFGSGTGFIAFDDFVAAGSQYALAELSFHHVDTPSTTSQVTYKLKGNSNDAMYFNITSNGSSGFASSSITAMEIKG
;
A
#
# COMPACT_ATOMS: atom_id res chain seq x y z
N MET A 1 -38.26 11.42 -19.02
CA MET A 1 -37.10 12.32 -18.79
C MET A 1 -35.84 11.47 -18.92
N ALA A 2 -35.01 11.73 -19.93
CA ALA A 2 -33.78 10.96 -20.12
C ALA A 2 -32.73 11.45 -19.13
N ILE A 3 -32.22 10.56 -18.31
CA ILE A 3 -31.07 10.86 -17.42
C ILE A 3 -29.82 10.82 -18.30
N THR A 4 -29.28 12.01 -18.60
CA THR A 4 -28.00 12.10 -19.31
C THR A 4 -26.87 11.79 -18.31
N THR A 5 -26.28 10.62 -18.40
CA THR A 5 -25.07 10.30 -17.64
C THR A 5 -23.91 11.08 -18.26
N LEU A 6 -23.27 11.96 -17.45
CA LEU A 6 -22.06 12.65 -17.90
C LEU A 6 -20.93 11.64 -18.07
N GLY A 7 -20.39 11.56 -19.28
CA GLY A 7 -19.16 10.79 -19.50
C GLY A 7 -17.95 11.43 -18.81
N TYR A 8 -16.94 10.64 -18.51
CA TYR A 8 -15.71 11.13 -17.84
C TYR A 8 -15.03 12.30 -18.57
N GLY A 9 -15.23 12.42 -19.89
CA GLY A 9 -14.76 13.53 -20.70
C GLY A 9 -15.32 14.90 -20.31
N ALA A 10 -16.51 14.95 -19.69
CA ALA A 10 -17.18 16.18 -19.28
C ALA A 10 -16.56 16.84 -18.03
N PHE A 11 -15.75 16.12 -17.27
CA PHE A 11 -15.09 16.66 -16.08
C PHE A 11 -13.82 17.44 -16.48
N PRO A 12 -13.57 18.62 -15.89
CA PRO A 12 -12.30 19.32 -16.08
C PRO A 12 -11.10 18.50 -15.60
N ALA A 13 -9.90 18.83 -16.08
CA ALA A 13 -8.66 18.31 -15.53
C ALA A 13 -8.52 18.62 -14.02
N GLY A 14 -7.91 17.72 -13.26
CA GLY A 14 -7.76 17.84 -11.81
C GLY A 14 -8.90 17.25 -10.99
N ASN A 15 -10.03 16.88 -11.61
CA ASN A 15 -11.11 16.22 -10.87
C ASN A 15 -10.80 14.74 -10.62
N ILE A 16 -11.25 14.22 -9.48
CA ILE A 16 -11.28 12.78 -9.22
C ILE A 16 -12.46 12.20 -9.97
N ILE A 17 -12.20 11.26 -10.88
CA ILE A 17 -13.21 10.67 -11.77
C ILE A 17 -13.45 9.19 -11.52
N GLN A 18 -12.57 8.54 -10.75
CA GLN A 18 -12.71 7.14 -10.35
C GLN A 18 -12.04 6.92 -8.99
N VAL A 19 -12.63 6.05 -8.17
CA VAL A 19 -12.06 5.59 -6.90
C VAL A 19 -12.20 4.08 -6.83
N GLN A 20 -11.12 3.40 -6.53
CA GLN A 20 -11.05 1.98 -6.23
C GLN A 20 -10.40 1.79 -4.87
N SER A 21 -10.95 0.92 -4.02
CA SER A 21 -10.41 0.68 -2.69
C SER A 21 -10.46 -0.80 -2.35
N THR A 22 -9.44 -1.26 -1.66
CA THR A 22 -9.38 -2.59 -1.04
C THR A 22 -9.11 -2.42 0.44
N THR A 23 -9.94 -3.06 1.26
CA THR A 23 -9.72 -3.19 2.70
C THR A 23 -9.50 -4.66 3.01
N THR A 24 -8.51 -4.95 3.84
CA THR A 24 -8.22 -6.33 4.28
C THR A 24 -8.01 -6.38 5.79
N ASN A 25 -8.56 -7.40 6.40
CA ASN A 25 -8.29 -7.80 7.79
C ASN A 25 -7.51 -9.13 7.84
N THR A 26 -7.02 -9.60 6.70
CA THR A 26 -6.22 -10.82 6.63
C THR A 26 -4.92 -10.60 7.41
N ALA A 27 -4.73 -11.39 8.44
CA ALA A 27 -3.50 -11.40 9.21
C ALA A 27 -2.39 -12.08 8.41
N VAL A 28 -1.23 -11.44 8.36
CA VAL A 28 -0.01 -12.03 7.82
C VAL A 28 1.01 -12.06 8.94
N SER A 29 1.48 -13.26 9.26
CA SER A 29 2.53 -13.50 10.25
C SER A 29 3.66 -14.24 9.54
N ASN A 30 4.83 -13.64 9.57
CA ASN A 30 6.07 -14.27 9.12
C ASN A 30 7.07 -14.19 10.27
N THR A 31 7.63 -15.31 10.67
CA THR A 31 8.60 -15.43 11.79
C THR A 31 10.03 -15.55 11.31
N ASP A 32 10.23 -15.59 9.99
CA ASP A 32 11.54 -15.68 9.36
C ASP A 32 11.81 -14.44 8.51
N THR A 33 12.99 -14.37 7.89
CA THR A 33 13.28 -13.32 6.89
C THR A 33 12.21 -13.27 5.82
N ALA A 34 11.47 -12.17 5.75
CA ALA A 34 10.45 -11.93 4.74
C ALA A 34 11.05 -11.16 3.57
N SER A 35 10.92 -11.70 2.37
CA SER A 35 11.35 -11.03 1.14
C SER A 35 10.17 -10.90 0.18
N ASN A 36 9.82 -9.67 -0.19
CA ASN A 36 8.75 -9.36 -1.16
C ASN A 36 7.38 -9.95 -0.81
N LEU A 37 7.02 -9.97 0.47
CA LEU A 37 5.76 -10.52 0.93
C LEU A 37 4.61 -9.61 0.48
N ASP A 38 3.64 -10.16 -0.26
CA ASP A 38 2.44 -9.43 -0.68
C ASP A 38 1.51 -9.22 0.51
N LEU A 39 1.19 -7.96 0.83
CA LEU A 39 0.33 -7.59 1.96
C LEU A 39 -1.08 -7.20 1.52
N MET A 40 -1.18 -6.34 0.52
CA MET A 40 -2.46 -5.93 -0.06
C MET A 40 -2.27 -5.33 -1.46
N SER A 41 -3.37 -5.26 -2.22
CA SER A 41 -3.35 -4.63 -3.54
C SER A 41 -4.70 -4.01 -3.91
N VAL A 42 -4.67 -3.08 -4.87
CA VAL A 42 -5.85 -2.51 -5.51
C VAL A 42 -5.62 -2.40 -7.02
N ASN A 43 -6.65 -2.72 -7.79
CA ASN A 43 -6.64 -2.59 -9.24
C ASN A 43 -7.40 -1.34 -9.67
N ILE A 44 -6.88 -0.64 -10.67
CA ILE A 44 -7.58 0.47 -11.32
C ILE A 44 -7.30 0.45 -12.81
N THR A 45 -8.32 0.78 -13.63
CA THR A 45 -8.18 0.94 -15.08
C THR A 45 -8.37 2.42 -15.39
N PRO A 46 -7.30 3.18 -15.67
CA PRO A 46 -7.43 4.61 -15.93
C PRO A 46 -8.27 4.88 -17.19
N ASN A 47 -9.11 5.90 -17.14
CA ASN A 47 -9.93 6.31 -18.28
C ASN A 47 -9.13 7.11 -19.30
N PHE A 48 -8.04 7.75 -18.89
CA PHE A 48 -7.17 8.55 -19.75
C PHE A 48 -5.71 8.23 -19.49
N SER A 49 -4.91 8.15 -20.55
CA SER A 49 -3.46 7.94 -20.43
C SER A 49 -2.72 9.14 -19.81
N SER A 50 -3.35 10.33 -19.79
CA SER A 50 -2.85 11.53 -19.13
C SER A 50 -3.19 11.60 -17.64
N SER A 51 -4.05 10.70 -17.14
CA SER A 51 -4.48 10.70 -15.74
C SER A 51 -3.32 10.42 -14.79
N LYS A 52 -3.44 11.00 -13.59
CA LYS A 52 -2.62 10.67 -12.44
C LYS A 52 -3.42 9.79 -11.49
N ILE A 53 -2.74 8.91 -10.78
CA ILE A 53 -3.35 8.06 -9.76
C ILE A 53 -2.81 8.46 -8.39
N LEU A 54 -3.69 8.95 -7.52
CA LEU A 54 -3.37 9.17 -6.11
C LEU A 54 -3.62 7.87 -5.34
N ILE A 55 -2.58 7.35 -4.73
CA ILE A 55 -2.63 6.17 -3.85
C ILE A 55 -2.63 6.67 -2.41
N LEU A 56 -3.61 6.22 -1.62
CA LEU A 56 -3.68 6.41 -0.18
C LEU A 56 -3.56 5.05 0.48
N LEU A 57 -2.71 4.94 1.48
CA LEU A 57 -2.43 3.73 2.22
C LEU A 57 -2.60 3.97 3.71
N SER A 58 -3.32 3.08 4.40
CA SER A 58 -3.33 2.93 5.84
C SER A 58 -3.09 1.45 6.15
N ALA A 59 -1.98 1.17 6.81
CA ALA A 59 -1.50 -0.19 7.05
C ALA A 59 -1.16 -0.39 8.53
N MET A 60 -1.66 -1.48 9.12
CA MET A 60 -1.50 -1.81 10.52
C MET A 60 -0.48 -2.92 10.70
N PHE A 61 0.50 -2.69 11.55
CA PHE A 61 1.59 -3.62 11.85
C PHE A 61 1.73 -3.90 13.33
N GLY A 62 1.94 -5.15 13.69
CA GLY A 62 2.19 -5.58 15.06
C GLY A 62 3.66 -5.51 15.47
N ALA A 63 4.58 -5.79 14.57
CA ALA A 63 6.01 -5.64 14.78
C ALA A 63 6.79 -5.81 13.48
N PHE A 64 7.97 -5.20 13.46
CA PHE A 64 9.10 -5.55 12.59
C PHE A 64 10.32 -5.70 13.49
N ASN A 65 11.06 -6.78 13.39
CA ASN A 65 12.23 -7.01 14.22
C ASN A 65 13.37 -7.62 13.37
N PRO A 66 14.60 -7.12 13.44
CA PRO A 66 14.99 -5.79 13.90
C PRO A 66 14.73 -4.72 12.83
N ASN A 67 14.73 -5.05 11.55
CA ASN A 67 14.66 -4.12 10.44
C ASN A 67 13.64 -4.56 9.39
N GLY A 68 12.86 -3.62 8.89
CA GLY A 68 11.90 -3.88 7.84
C GLY A 68 11.79 -2.73 6.85
N ALA A 69 11.21 -3.02 5.68
CA ALA A 69 10.92 -2.04 4.66
C ALA A 69 9.59 -2.33 3.98
N LEU A 70 8.87 -1.28 3.60
CA LEU A 70 7.67 -1.37 2.80
C LEU A 70 7.92 -0.83 1.39
N GLN A 71 7.38 -1.53 0.41
CA GLN A 71 7.46 -1.15 -1.00
C GLN A 71 6.06 -0.91 -1.55
N LEU A 72 5.91 0.21 -2.27
CA LEU A 72 4.73 0.44 -3.11
C LEU A 72 5.12 0.16 -4.57
N LEU A 73 4.43 -0.79 -5.19
CA LEU A 73 4.65 -1.15 -6.58
C LEU A 73 3.43 -0.83 -7.42
N ARG A 74 3.66 -0.43 -8.69
CA ARG A 74 2.71 -0.57 -9.79
C ARG A 74 3.14 -1.77 -10.62
N ASP A 75 2.31 -2.80 -10.64
CA ASP A 75 2.63 -4.10 -11.25
C ASP A 75 3.95 -4.67 -10.71
N SER A 76 5.04 -4.54 -11.45
CA SER A 76 6.41 -4.92 -11.06
C SER A 76 7.34 -3.73 -10.81
N THR A 77 6.87 -2.50 -11.05
CA THR A 77 7.68 -1.29 -10.92
C THR A 77 7.60 -0.75 -9.51
N ASN A 78 8.72 -0.59 -8.84
CA ASN A 78 8.78 0.07 -7.54
C ASN A 78 8.61 1.59 -7.73
N LEU A 79 7.58 2.17 -7.11
CA LEU A 79 7.19 3.58 -7.30
C LEU A 79 7.87 4.52 -6.33
N ALA A 80 8.14 4.06 -5.14
CA ALA A 80 8.70 4.88 -4.08
C ALA A 80 9.90 4.17 -3.47
N THR A 81 11.07 4.70 -3.72
CA THR A 81 12.34 4.19 -3.21
C THR A 81 12.93 5.20 -2.23
N ALA A 82 13.16 4.78 -0.99
CA ALA A 82 14.04 5.52 -0.09
C ALA A 82 15.50 5.32 -0.53
N ALA A 83 16.31 6.34 -0.31
CA ALA A 83 17.73 6.29 -0.66
C ALA A 83 18.53 5.28 0.18
N ASN A 84 17.97 4.77 1.27
CA ASN A 84 18.61 3.83 2.18
C ASN A 84 17.98 2.44 2.03
N THR A 85 18.85 1.44 1.89
CA THR A 85 18.49 0.03 1.97
C THR A 85 18.73 -0.44 3.39
N PHE A 86 17.67 -0.86 4.10
CA PHE A 86 17.80 -1.66 5.30
C PHE A 86 17.61 -3.13 4.92
N GLY A 87 18.56 -3.96 5.32
CA GLY A 87 18.54 -5.37 4.96
C GLY A 87 18.60 -5.60 3.43
N SER A 88 17.84 -6.56 2.94
CA SER A 88 17.80 -6.93 1.52
C SER A 88 16.72 -6.19 0.72
N GLY A 89 16.04 -5.18 1.29
CA GLY A 89 14.90 -4.51 0.65
C GLY A 89 15.10 -3.04 0.40
N THR A 90 14.77 -2.59 -0.82
CA THR A 90 14.54 -1.18 -1.15
C THR A 90 13.08 -0.86 -0.89
N GLY A 91 12.75 0.07 0.00
CA GLY A 91 11.37 0.46 0.29
C GLY A 91 11.18 1.98 0.29
N PHE A 92 9.93 2.44 0.31
CA PHE A 92 9.63 3.86 0.53
C PHE A 92 9.76 4.26 2.00
N ILE A 93 9.65 3.29 2.91
CA ILE A 93 9.92 3.43 4.33
C ILE A 93 10.74 2.22 4.76
N ALA A 94 11.80 2.49 5.53
CA ALA A 94 12.57 1.50 6.23
C ALA A 94 12.43 1.76 7.73
N PHE A 95 12.34 0.70 8.51
CA PHE A 95 12.18 0.75 9.96
C PHE A 95 13.35 0.05 10.63
N ASP A 96 13.74 0.61 11.78
CA ASP A 96 14.58 -0.03 12.75
C ASP A 96 13.78 -0.06 14.06
N ASP A 97 13.51 -1.25 14.61
CA ASP A 97 12.69 -1.47 15.81
C ASP A 97 11.34 -0.71 15.81
N PHE A 98 10.48 -0.99 14.83
CA PHE A 98 9.20 -0.27 14.67
C PHE A 98 8.21 -0.43 15.82
N VAL A 99 8.30 -1.42 16.63
CA VAL A 99 7.57 -1.55 17.90
C VAL A 99 8.56 -1.93 18.98
N ALA A 100 8.63 -1.11 20.03
CA ALA A 100 9.56 -1.29 21.12
C ALA A 100 9.66 -2.75 21.58
N ALA A 101 10.87 -3.26 21.68
CA ALA A 101 11.15 -4.60 22.15
C ALA A 101 10.39 -4.86 23.47
N GLY A 102 9.55 -5.89 23.49
CA GLY A 102 8.72 -6.28 24.64
C GLY A 102 7.22 -5.93 24.53
N SER A 103 6.77 -5.16 23.54
CA SER A 103 5.35 -4.83 23.35
C SER A 103 4.66 -5.81 22.39
N GLN A 104 4.51 -7.06 22.77
CA GLN A 104 3.91 -8.13 21.95
C GLN A 104 2.43 -7.89 21.59
N TYR A 105 1.78 -6.90 22.22
CA TYR A 105 0.35 -6.62 22.08
C TYR A 105 0.07 -5.30 21.38
N ALA A 106 1.10 -4.59 20.91
CA ALA A 106 0.93 -3.32 20.23
C ALA A 106 0.64 -3.51 18.73
N LEU A 107 -0.22 -2.62 18.21
CA LEU A 107 -0.40 -2.37 16.78
C LEU A 107 -0.04 -0.92 16.51
N ALA A 108 0.64 -0.67 15.43
CA ALA A 108 0.96 0.67 14.96
C ALA A 108 0.46 0.88 13.54
N GLU A 109 -0.09 2.07 13.29
CA GLU A 109 -0.54 2.47 11.97
C GLU A 109 0.58 3.16 11.20
N LEU A 110 0.66 2.84 9.92
CA LEU A 110 1.46 3.54 8.94
C LEU A 110 0.57 4.07 7.84
N SER A 111 0.55 5.38 7.68
CA SER A 111 -0.16 6.06 6.60
C SER A 111 0.82 6.63 5.59
N PHE A 112 0.53 6.43 4.31
CA PHE A 112 1.36 6.91 3.21
C PHE A 112 0.50 7.32 2.03
N HIS A 113 0.96 8.29 1.25
CA HIS A 113 0.36 8.65 -0.02
C HIS A 113 1.40 8.81 -1.12
N HIS A 114 1.00 8.53 -2.35
CA HIS A 114 1.85 8.68 -3.53
C HIS A 114 1.00 9.07 -4.74
N VAL A 115 1.56 9.90 -5.62
CA VAL A 115 0.94 10.23 -6.90
C VAL A 115 1.77 9.61 -8.02
N ASP A 116 1.15 8.73 -8.77
CA ASP A 116 1.75 8.05 -9.92
C ASP A 116 1.17 8.56 -11.24
N THR A 117 1.94 8.42 -12.32
CA THR A 117 1.52 8.72 -13.70
C THR A 117 1.74 7.47 -14.54
N PRO A 118 0.75 6.55 -14.61
CA PRO A 118 0.93 5.26 -15.26
C PRO A 118 1.02 5.34 -16.79
N SER A 119 0.56 6.45 -17.39
CA SER A 119 0.57 6.71 -18.84
C SER A 119 -0.09 5.60 -19.66
N THR A 120 -1.14 4.98 -19.16
CA THR A 120 -1.88 3.89 -19.81
C THR A 120 -3.36 3.95 -19.48
N THR A 121 -4.17 3.34 -20.34
CA THR A 121 -5.59 3.03 -20.10
C THR A 121 -5.83 1.54 -19.84
N SER A 122 -4.77 0.74 -19.78
CA SER A 122 -4.86 -0.65 -19.34
C SER A 122 -4.94 -0.71 -17.83
N GLN A 123 -5.51 -1.81 -17.29
CA GLN A 123 -5.53 -2.03 -15.86
C GLN A 123 -4.11 -2.07 -15.29
N VAL A 124 -3.92 -1.40 -14.18
CA VAL A 124 -2.70 -1.45 -13.36
C VAL A 124 -3.04 -1.93 -11.94
N THR A 125 -2.11 -2.61 -11.31
CA THR A 125 -2.24 -3.10 -9.93
C THR A 125 -1.24 -2.38 -9.04
N TYR A 126 -1.75 -1.66 -8.04
CA TYR A 126 -0.91 -1.10 -6.98
C TYR A 126 -0.84 -2.09 -5.82
N LYS A 127 0.37 -2.37 -5.34
CA LYS A 127 0.65 -3.39 -4.33
C LYS A 127 1.48 -2.80 -3.20
N LEU A 128 1.10 -3.14 -1.97
CA LEU A 128 1.97 -3.00 -0.80
C LEU A 128 2.69 -4.32 -0.58
N LYS A 129 4.02 -4.27 -0.54
CA LYS A 129 4.87 -5.40 -0.18
C LYS A 129 5.70 -5.08 1.05
N GLY A 130 5.98 -6.12 1.83
CA GLY A 130 6.82 -6.04 3.01
C GLY A 130 8.10 -6.88 2.85
N ASN A 131 9.18 -6.35 3.42
CA ASN A 131 10.44 -7.04 3.59
C ASN A 131 10.88 -6.88 5.04
N SER A 132 11.42 -7.93 5.65
CA SER A 132 12.03 -7.84 6.97
C SER A 132 13.18 -8.84 7.08
N ASN A 133 14.15 -8.52 7.93
CA ASN A 133 15.27 -9.43 8.20
C ASN A 133 14.92 -10.54 9.20
N ASP A 134 13.78 -10.41 9.86
CA ASP A 134 13.26 -11.36 10.85
C ASP A 134 11.72 -11.34 10.78
N ALA A 135 11.03 -11.27 11.91
CA ALA A 135 9.59 -11.35 11.95
C ALA A 135 8.88 -10.10 11.45
N MET A 136 7.77 -10.28 10.72
CA MET A 136 6.83 -9.23 10.32
C MET A 136 5.40 -9.67 10.60
N TYR A 137 4.62 -8.78 11.21
CA TYR A 137 3.22 -9.03 11.55
C TYR A 137 2.36 -7.90 10.97
N PHE A 138 1.47 -8.26 10.04
CA PHE A 138 0.55 -7.33 9.38
C PHE A 138 -0.88 -7.68 9.77
N ASN A 139 -1.67 -6.68 10.15
CA ASN A 139 -3.04 -6.79 10.67
C ASN A 139 -3.19 -7.67 11.93
N ILE A 140 -2.10 -7.97 12.60
CA ILE A 140 -2.08 -8.79 13.82
C ILE A 140 -0.92 -8.38 14.71
N THR A 141 -1.06 -8.55 16.02
CA THR A 141 0.03 -8.33 16.98
C THR A 141 1.10 -9.41 16.89
N SER A 142 2.30 -9.13 17.37
CA SER A 142 3.43 -10.06 17.29
C SER A 142 3.28 -11.33 18.13
N ASN A 143 2.35 -11.37 19.09
CA ASN A 143 2.01 -12.61 19.80
C ASN A 143 1.16 -13.58 18.96
N GLY A 144 0.66 -13.15 17.79
CA GLY A 144 -0.09 -13.97 16.85
C GLY A 144 -1.48 -14.44 17.33
N SER A 145 -1.90 -14.08 18.54
CA SER A 145 -3.10 -14.62 19.16
C SER A 145 -4.15 -13.58 19.56
N SER A 146 -3.81 -12.29 19.48
CA SER A 146 -4.71 -11.19 19.84
C SER A 146 -4.40 -9.92 19.05
N GLY A 147 -5.36 -8.96 19.03
CA GLY A 147 -5.18 -7.69 18.36
C GLY A 147 -5.18 -7.81 16.83
N PHE A 148 -6.38 -7.88 16.25
CA PHE A 148 -6.58 -7.84 14.81
C PHE A 148 -6.94 -6.44 14.37
N ALA A 149 -6.45 -6.06 13.19
CA ALA A 149 -6.73 -4.76 12.59
C ALA A 149 -7.11 -4.90 11.11
N SER A 150 -7.53 -3.79 10.54
CA SER A 150 -7.79 -3.70 9.09
C SER A 150 -6.88 -2.65 8.49
N SER A 151 -6.38 -2.97 7.31
CA SER A 151 -5.59 -2.06 6.48
C SER A 151 -6.33 -1.78 5.17
N SER A 152 -6.07 -0.63 4.57
CA SER A 152 -6.71 -0.22 3.32
C SER A 152 -5.71 0.39 2.35
N ILE A 153 -5.95 0.15 1.06
CA ILE A 153 -5.28 0.82 -0.04
C ILE A 153 -6.35 1.37 -1.00
N THR A 154 -6.26 2.64 -1.31
CA THR A 154 -7.19 3.34 -2.21
C THR A 154 -6.43 3.97 -3.36
N ALA A 155 -6.90 3.74 -4.58
CA ALA A 155 -6.42 4.39 -5.80
C ALA A 155 -7.51 5.32 -6.34
N MET A 156 -7.17 6.60 -6.56
CA MET A 156 -8.07 7.62 -7.09
C MET A 156 -7.52 8.15 -8.40
N GLU A 157 -8.30 8.05 -9.48
CA GLU A 157 -7.95 8.64 -10.76
C GLU A 157 -8.25 10.14 -10.75
N ILE A 158 -7.21 10.93 -10.96
CA ILE A 158 -7.27 12.37 -11.18
C ILE A 158 -7.12 12.60 -12.67
N LYS A 159 -8.15 13.18 -13.31
CA LYS A 159 -8.13 13.47 -14.73
C LYS A 159 -6.99 14.43 -15.08
N GLY A 160 -6.14 14.04 -16.03
CA GLY A 160 -5.10 14.90 -16.63
C GLY A 160 -5.59 15.70 -17.80
#